data_d151fb16bf61e4aeb96b822a288643df
#
_entry.id   d151fb16bf61e4aeb96b822a288643df
#
_cell.length_a   1.000
_cell.length_b   1.000
_cell.length_c   1.000
_cell.angle_alpha   90.00
_cell.angle_beta   90.00
_cell.angle_gamma   90.00
#
_symmetry.space_group_name_H-M   'P 1'
#
loop_
_entity.id
_entity.type
_entity.pdbx_description
1 polymer ?
#
loop_
_entity_poly.entity_id
_entity_poly.type
_entity_poly.pdbx_seq_one_letter_code
_entity_poly.pdbx_strand_id
1 'polypeptide(L)'
;DNSGVLKYVSIRHGGALIGAGNEINGLTLGGVGSGTIIENIEVVANVDDGIEWFGGNVDCSNLLVWHQGDDAFDIDQSYSGTINNVVFIGNESSDHALEIDGPEGSMNGSFTLTNGTFIGYNPNGGEYADFRDGARGSLTNLCFQNFSDNSDVELDDVTTSDNYKNGIL
;
A
#
# COMPACT_ATOMS: atom_id res chain seq x y z
N ASP A 1 -16.06 13.07 4.60
CA ASP A 1 -15.47 14.39 4.48
C ASP A 1 -14.84 14.59 3.11
N ASN A 2 -14.51 15.83 2.77
CA ASN A 2 -13.89 16.22 1.51
C ASN A 2 -12.69 17.14 1.80
N SER A 3 -11.49 16.64 1.47
CA SER A 3 -10.24 17.39 1.63
C SER A 3 -9.76 18.03 0.32
N GLY A 4 -10.57 17.95 -0.73
CA GLY A 4 -10.26 18.57 -2.02
C GLY A 4 -9.97 17.59 -3.13
N VAL A 5 -9.10 18.00 -4.06
CA VAL A 5 -8.76 17.26 -5.27
C VAL A 5 -7.25 17.23 -5.45
N LEU A 6 -6.69 16.03 -5.54
CA LEU A 6 -5.27 15.79 -5.88
C LEU A 6 -5.23 14.93 -7.15
N LYS A 7 -4.84 15.55 -8.27
CA LYS A 7 -4.79 14.87 -9.58
C LYS A 7 -3.54 15.27 -10.38
N TYR A 8 -3.00 14.31 -11.11
CA TYR A 8 -1.86 14.52 -12.00
C TYR A 8 -0.65 15.11 -11.27
N VAL A 9 -0.33 14.51 -10.12
CA VAL A 9 0.78 14.93 -9.27
C VAL A 9 1.89 13.88 -9.33
N SER A 10 3.11 14.34 -9.48
CA SER A 10 4.32 13.52 -9.36
C SER A 10 5.10 13.97 -8.13
N ILE A 11 5.33 13.05 -7.20
CA ILE A 11 6.11 13.25 -5.97
C ILE A 11 7.43 12.51 -6.15
N ARG A 12 8.55 13.20 -6.01
CA ARG A 12 9.83 12.60 -6.35
C ARG A 12 10.91 12.90 -5.32
N HIS A 13 11.73 11.87 -5.04
CA HIS A 13 12.92 11.98 -4.18
C HIS A 13 12.60 12.55 -2.80
N GLY A 14 11.46 12.15 -2.25
CA GLY A 14 11.04 12.43 -0.88
C GLY A 14 11.62 11.44 0.12
N GLY A 15 11.01 11.37 1.31
CA GLY A 15 11.37 10.39 2.32
C GLY A 15 12.53 10.83 3.20
N ALA A 16 12.64 12.12 3.50
CA ALA A 16 13.68 12.60 4.39
C ALA A 16 13.55 11.98 5.78
N LEU A 17 14.66 11.43 6.30
CA LEU A 17 14.77 10.96 7.67
C LEU A 17 14.55 12.13 8.65
N ILE A 18 13.49 12.09 9.43
CA ILE A 18 13.15 13.13 10.43
C ILE A 18 13.45 12.70 11.86
N GLY A 19 13.89 11.47 12.07
CA GLY A 19 14.29 10.90 13.35
C GLY A 19 14.85 9.50 13.16
N ALA A 20 15.29 8.86 14.22
CA ALA A 20 15.77 7.47 14.15
C ALA A 20 14.60 6.54 13.84
N GLY A 21 14.58 5.94 12.65
CA GLY A 21 13.50 5.07 12.18
C GLY A 21 12.18 5.82 11.95
N ASN A 22 12.26 7.08 11.52
CA ASN A 22 11.10 7.88 11.14
C ASN A 22 11.44 8.63 9.85
N GLU A 23 10.99 8.13 8.77
CA GLU A 23 11.04 8.65 7.43
C GLU A 23 9.71 9.33 7.06
N ILE A 24 9.62 9.86 5.86
CA ILE A 24 8.39 10.48 5.34
C ILE A 24 7.97 9.69 4.10
N ASN A 25 6.75 9.17 4.09
CA ASN A 25 6.16 8.53 2.94
C ASN A 25 6.01 9.48 1.74
N GLY A 26 5.94 8.94 0.55
CA GLY A 26 5.72 9.74 -0.65
C GLY A 26 4.39 10.49 -0.58
N LEU A 27 3.30 9.77 -0.28
CA LEU A 27 1.98 10.34 -0.03
C LEU A 27 1.37 9.67 1.20
N THR A 28 1.11 10.43 2.24
CA THR A 28 0.41 9.98 3.45
C THR A 28 -1.04 10.45 3.45
N LEU A 29 -1.99 9.53 3.63
CA LEU A 29 -3.43 9.79 3.65
C LEU A 29 -4.02 9.49 5.03
N GLY A 30 -3.97 10.45 5.96
CA GLY A 30 -4.46 10.32 7.33
C GLY A 30 -5.96 10.54 7.45
N GLY A 31 -6.76 9.48 7.54
CA GLY A 31 -8.21 9.55 7.76
C GLY A 31 -9.00 10.26 6.66
N VAL A 32 -8.51 10.24 5.43
CA VAL A 32 -9.11 10.98 4.31
C VAL A 32 -10.46 10.37 3.91
N GLY A 33 -11.47 11.22 3.78
CA GLY A 33 -12.85 10.79 3.53
C GLY A 33 -13.22 10.67 2.06
N SER A 34 -14.28 9.90 1.78
CA SER A 34 -14.76 9.53 0.44
C SER A 34 -15.21 10.68 -0.47
N GLY A 35 -15.35 11.90 0.05
CA GLY A 35 -15.62 13.07 -0.77
C GLY A 35 -14.37 13.67 -1.43
N THR A 36 -13.19 13.20 -1.07
CA THR A 36 -11.91 13.63 -1.64
C THR A 36 -11.63 12.88 -2.95
N ILE A 37 -10.95 13.51 -3.88
CA ILE A 37 -10.59 12.91 -5.17
C ILE A 37 -9.07 12.76 -5.25
N ILE A 38 -8.58 11.52 -5.37
CA ILE A 38 -7.17 11.17 -5.53
C ILE A 38 -7.01 10.34 -6.81
N GLU A 39 -6.44 10.92 -7.85
CA GLU A 39 -6.31 10.23 -9.14
C GLU A 39 -5.03 10.62 -9.89
N ASN A 40 -4.45 9.66 -10.60
CA ASN A 40 -3.28 9.89 -11.45
C ASN A 40 -2.10 10.45 -10.65
N ILE A 41 -1.69 9.71 -9.64
CA ILE A 41 -0.57 10.06 -8.75
C ILE A 41 0.63 9.18 -9.09
N GLU A 42 1.78 9.79 -9.14
CA GLU A 42 3.06 9.13 -9.31
C GLU A 42 3.97 9.44 -8.11
N VAL A 43 4.53 8.41 -7.49
CA VAL A 43 5.58 8.53 -6.48
C VAL A 43 6.84 7.87 -7.03
N VAL A 44 7.95 8.58 -7.02
CA VAL A 44 9.23 8.10 -7.58
C VAL A 44 10.37 8.31 -6.62
N ALA A 45 11.08 7.23 -6.31
CA ALA A 45 12.31 7.24 -5.52
C ALA A 45 12.13 7.94 -4.15
N ASN A 46 11.06 7.61 -3.46
CA ASN A 46 10.89 7.94 -2.05
C ASN A 46 11.82 7.05 -1.20
N VAL A 47 12.29 7.52 -0.07
CA VAL A 47 13.19 6.73 0.81
C VAL A 47 12.40 5.72 1.65
N ASP A 48 11.19 6.09 2.01
CA ASP A 48 10.19 5.32 2.73
C ASP A 48 9.11 4.84 1.76
N ASP A 49 7.90 4.57 2.25
CA ASP A 49 6.81 4.06 1.42
C ASP A 49 6.45 4.95 0.24
N GLY A 50 5.84 4.34 -0.74
CA GLY A 50 5.24 5.05 -1.86
C GLY A 50 4.00 5.81 -1.44
N ILE A 51 2.95 5.10 -1.09
CA ILE A 51 1.66 5.68 -0.65
C ILE A 51 1.16 4.89 0.56
N GLU A 52 0.86 5.61 1.64
CA GLU A 52 0.34 5.02 2.87
C GLU A 52 -1.02 5.60 3.26
N TRP A 53 -1.95 4.72 3.66
CA TRP A 53 -3.31 5.05 4.12
C TRP A 53 -3.46 4.75 5.61
N PHE A 54 -3.41 5.75 6.45
CA PHE A 54 -3.79 5.67 7.86
C PHE A 54 -5.30 5.81 8.01
N GLY A 55 -6.05 4.73 7.77
CA GLY A 55 -7.49 4.72 7.83
C GLY A 55 -8.20 5.59 6.78
N GLY A 56 -9.42 5.99 7.08
CA GLY A 56 -10.24 6.74 6.14
C GLY A 56 -10.97 5.85 5.13
N ASN A 57 -11.57 6.48 4.11
CA ASN A 57 -12.34 5.78 3.08
C ASN A 57 -12.35 6.50 1.72
N VAL A 58 -11.27 7.21 1.41
CA VAL A 58 -11.11 7.85 0.10
C VAL A 58 -10.86 6.80 -0.97
N ASP A 59 -11.52 6.91 -2.11
CA ASP A 59 -11.20 6.09 -3.28
C ASP A 59 -10.04 6.71 -4.05
N CYS A 60 -9.08 5.85 -4.45
CA CYS A 60 -7.90 6.25 -5.20
C CYS A 60 -7.81 5.48 -6.52
N SER A 61 -7.34 6.14 -7.59
CA SER A 61 -7.18 5.46 -8.87
C SER A 61 -5.99 5.94 -9.70
N ASN A 62 -5.46 5.02 -10.52
CA ASN A 62 -4.33 5.28 -11.41
C ASN A 62 -3.09 5.74 -10.62
N LEU A 63 -2.57 4.86 -9.79
CA LEU A 63 -1.41 5.13 -8.94
C LEU A 63 -0.19 4.42 -9.50
N LEU A 64 0.93 5.12 -9.54
CA LEU A 64 2.22 4.56 -9.89
C LEU A 64 3.21 4.81 -8.75
N VAL A 65 3.81 3.74 -8.25
CA VAL A 65 4.95 3.82 -7.32
C VAL A 65 6.16 3.21 -8.00
N TRP A 66 7.26 3.93 -8.02
CA TRP A 66 8.45 3.52 -8.72
C TRP A 66 9.70 3.78 -7.88
N HIS A 67 10.43 2.69 -7.55
CA HIS A 67 11.72 2.73 -6.86
C HIS A 67 11.71 3.38 -5.47
N GLN A 68 10.68 3.15 -4.67
CA GLN A 68 10.67 3.54 -3.25
C GLN A 68 11.62 2.63 -2.45
N GLY A 69 11.98 3.08 -1.26
CA GLY A 69 12.98 2.44 -0.41
C GLY A 69 12.41 1.48 0.63
N ASP A 70 11.09 1.43 0.81
CA ASP A 70 10.39 0.51 1.70
C ASP A 70 9.18 -0.08 0.95
N ASP A 71 7.95 0.11 1.40
CA ASP A 71 6.77 -0.50 0.79
C ASP A 71 6.14 0.34 -0.32
N ALA A 72 5.52 -0.30 -1.30
CA ALA A 72 4.91 0.46 -2.39
C ALA A 72 3.56 1.04 -1.99
N PHE A 73 2.69 0.20 -1.44
CA PHE A 73 1.36 0.57 -0.99
C PHE A 73 1.14 -0.01 0.40
N ASP A 74 1.11 0.85 1.40
CA ASP A 74 0.89 0.50 2.78
C ASP A 74 -0.52 0.89 3.23
N ILE A 75 -1.25 -0.04 3.81
CA ILE A 75 -2.63 0.13 4.25
C ILE A 75 -2.74 -0.16 5.74
N ASP A 76 -3.10 0.84 6.52
CA ASP A 76 -3.13 0.79 7.96
C ASP A 76 -4.46 1.33 8.53
N GLN A 77 -4.68 1.14 9.83
CA GLN A 77 -5.71 1.76 10.65
C GLN A 77 -7.14 1.67 10.12
N SER A 78 -7.57 0.50 9.64
CA SER A 78 -8.94 0.30 9.15
C SER A 78 -9.32 1.12 7.91
N TYR A 79 -8.41 1.36 7.01
CA TYR A 79 -8.77 1.95 5.73
C TYR A 79 -9.89 1.13 5.06
N SER A 80 -10.88 1.80 4.45
CA SER A 80 -12.06 1.15 3.89
C SER A 80 -12.52 1.71 2.55
N GLY A 81 -11.60 2.34 1.82
CA GLY A 81 -11.83 2.81 0.45
C GLY A 81 -11.46 1.77 -0.61
N THR A 82 -11.55 2.20 -1.86
CA THR A 82 -11.18 1.42 -3.04
C THR A 82 -9.92 2.00 -3.68
N ILE A 83 -8.93 1.13 -3.91
CA ILE A 83 -7.72 1.43 -4.67
C ILE A 83 -7.82 0.70 -6.01
N ASN A 84 -7.81 1.44 -7.11
CA ASN A 84 -8.04 0.87 -8.43
C ASN A 84 -6.98 1.30 -9.43
N ASN A 85 -6.48 0.33 -10.19
CA ASN A 85 -5.49 0.53 -11.24
C ASN A 85 -4.17 1.08 -10.70
N VAL A 86 -3.37 0.17 -10.17
CA VAL A 86 -2.07 0.50 -9.57
C VAL A 86 -0.93 -0.18 -10.30
N VAL A 87 0.20 0.49 -10.33
CA VAL A 87 1.46 -0.07 -10.85
C VAL A 87 2.56 0.19 -9.85
N PHE A 88 3.31 -0.86 -9.55
CA PHE A 88 4.54 -0.80 -8.79
C PHE A 88 5.72 -1.27 -9.63
N ILE A 89 6.85 -0.59 -9.53
CA ILE A 89 8.13 -0.99 -10.12
C ILE A 89 9.21 -0.85 -9.06
N GLY A 90 9.65 -1.98 -8.52
CA GLY A 90 10.64 -2.04 -7.44
C GLY A 90 12.08 -1.81 -7.88
N ASN A 91 12.95 -1.69 -6.89
CA ASN A 91 14.40 -1.69 -7.02
C ASN A 91 15.04 -2.55 -5.90
N GLU A 92 16.35 -2.48 -5.77
CA GLU A 92 17.12 -3.27 -4.78
C GLU A 92 16.86 -2.88 -3.31
N SER A 93 16.20 -1.76 -3.07
CA SER A 93 15.87 -1.26 -1.72
C SER A 93 14.40 -1.37 -1.38
N SER A 94 13.56 -1.75 -2.35
CA SER A 94 12.12 -1.93 -2.12
C SER A 94 11.87 -3.19 -1.29
N ASP A 95 10.99 -3.09 -0.30
CA ASP A 95 10.56 -4.22 0.54
C ASP A 95 9.30 -4.86 -0.03
N HIS A 96 8.11 -4.59 0.45
CA HIS A 96 6.90 -5.22 -0.07
C HIS A 96 6.26 -4.42 -1.22
N ALA A 97 5.55 -5.12 -2.10
CA ALA A 97 4.65 -4.45 -3.03
C ALA A 97 3.37 -3.98 -2.31
N LEU A 98 2.96 -4.75 -1.29
CA LEU A 98 1.82 -4.44 -0.42
C LEU A 98 2.18 -4.76 1.02
N GLU A 99 2.08 -3.79 1.91
CA GLU A 99 2.03 -4.00 3.35
C GLU A 99 0.62 -3.67 3.85
N ILE A 100 0.00 -4.60 4.60
CA ILE A 100 -1.41 -4.49 4.94
C ILE A 100 -1.61 -4.78 6.41
N ASP A 101 -1.75 -3.74 7.20
CA ASP A 101 -2.05 -3.83 8.61
C ASP A 101 -3.57 -3.82 8.87
N GLY A 102 -3.94 -4.55 9.88
CA GLY A 102 -5.32 -4.64 10.31
C GLY A 102 -5.80 -3.40 11.07
N PRO A 103 -7.04 -3.47 11.56
CA PRO A 103 -7.64 -2.34 12.22
C PRO A 103 -7.06 -2.08 13.61
N GLU A 104 -6.76 -0.84 13.90
CA GLU A 104 -6.46 -0.37 15.25
C GLU A 104 -7.71 0.09 16.00
N GLY A 105 -7.76 -0.14 17.31
CA GLY A 105 -8.85 0.29 18.17
C GLY A 105 -10.16 -0.43 17.91
N SER A 106 -11.26 0.29 17.76
CA SER A 106 -12.61 -0.27 17.62
C SER A 106 -13.15 -0.29 16.18
N MET A 107 -12.41 0.21 15.24
CA MET A 107 -12.80 0.22 13.82
C MET A 107 -12.58 -1.16 13.19
N ASN A 108 -13.34 -1.49 12.17
CA ASN A 108 -13.25 -2.76 11.45
C ASN A 108 -13.44 -2.55 9.94
N GLY A 109 -12.75 -1.57 9.37
CA GLY A 109 -12.77 -1.30 7.95
C GLY A 109 -12.20 -2.47 7.14
N SER A 110 -12.62 -2.57 5.89
CA SER A 110 -12.06 -3.49 4.91
C SER A 110 -11.87 -2.73 3.61
N PHE A 111 -10.66 -2.78 3.06
CA PHE A 111 -10.34 -2.12 1.82
C PHE A 111 -10.70 -2.97 0.59
N THR A 112 -10.68 -2.36 -0.57
CA THR A 112 -10.69 -3.07 -1.86
C THR A 112 -9.53 -2.60 -2.72
N LEU A 113 -8.68 -3.52 -3.18
CA LEU A 113 -7.64 -3.26 -4.16
C LEU A 113 -7.89 -4.07 -5.42
N THR A 114 -7.95 -3.41 -6.56
CA THR A 114 -8.26 -4.07 -7.82
C THR A 114 -7.43 -3.53 -8.98
N ASN A 115 -7.10 -4.40 -9.95
CA ASN A 115 -6.34 -4.07 -11.14
C ASN A 115 -4.92 -3.57 -10.81
N GLY A 116 -4.09 -4.44 -10.23
CA GLY A 116 -2.71 -4.15 -9.85
C GLY A 116 -1.69 -4.88 -10.72
N THR A 117 -0.62 -4.19 -11.08
CA THR A 117 0.57 -4.80 -11.70
C THR A 117 1.79 -4.43 -10.88
N PHE A 118 2.43 -5.45 -10.31
CA PHE A 118 3.56 -5.31 -9.40
C PHE A 118 4.78 -5.97 -10.03
N ILE A 119 5.80 -5.17 -10.31
CA ILE A 119 7.06 -5.60 -10.91
C ILE A 119 8.16 -5.44 -9.88
N GLY A 120 8.55 -6.55 -9.26
CA GLY A 120 9.62 -6.59 -8.28
C GLY A 120 11.00 -6.44 -8.90
N TYR A 121 12.03 -6.56 -8.06
CA TYR A 121 13.42 -6.50 -8.46
C TYR A 121 14.13 -7.83 -8.15
N ASN A 122 14.35 -8.65 -9.17
CA ASN A 122 15.11 -9.91 -9.05
C ASN A 122 16.62 -9.62 -9.27
N PRO A 123 17.55 -10.16 -8.46
CA PRO A 123 17.36 -11.25 -7.50
C PRO A 123 17.17 -10.84 -6.04
N ASN A 124 17.16 -9.55 -5.69
CA ASN A 124 17.35 -9.10 -4.31
C ASN A 124 16.17 -8.35 -3.73
N GLY A 125 15.04 -8.33 -4.38
CA GLY A 125 14.04 -7.38 -3.97
C GLY A 125 12.72 -7.96 -3.54
N GLY A 126 12.35 -7.61 -2.34
CA GLY A 126 11.04 -7.49 -1.82
C GLY A 126 10.14 -8.73 -1.83
N GLU A 127 9.08 -8.61 -1.10
CA GLU A 127 8.01 -9.61 -1.03
C GLU A 127 6.81 -9.20 -1.90
N TYR A 128 5.93 -10.14 -2.16
CA TYR A 128 4.67 -9.81 -2.83
C TYR A 128 3.77 -8.98 -1.93
N ALA A 129 3.52 -9.47 -0.72
CA ALA A 129 2.64 -8.83 0.23
C ALA A 129 2.82 -9.40 1.63
N ASP A 130 2.82 -8.54 2.63
CA ASP A 130 2.71 -8.88 4.04
C ASP A 130 1.34 -8.45 4.58
N PHE A 131 0.63 -9.40 5.20
CA PHE A 131 -0.67 -9.16 5.84
C PHE A 131 -0.57 -9.49 7.31
N ARG A 132 -0.80 -8.50 8.16
CA ARG A 132 -0.61 -8.63 9.60
C ARG A 132 -1.69 -7.90 10.42
N ASP A 133 -1.63 -8.08 11.73
CA ASP A 133 -2.51 -7.43 12.71
C ASP A 133 -4.02 -7.56 12.45
N GLY A 134 -4.41 -8.72 11.88
CA GLY A 134 -5.79 -8.99 11.55
C GLY A 134 -6.28 -8.27 10.29
N ALA A 135 -5.43 -8.13 9.29
CA ALA A 135 -5.73 -7.52 7.99
C ALA A 135 -7.08 -7.93 7.42
N ARG A 136 -7.78 -6.97 6.79
CA ARG A 136 -9.15 -7.14 6.27
C ARG A 136 -9.30 -6.42 4.94
N GLY A 137 -9.70 -7.13 3.90
CA GLY A 137 -9.83 -6.51 2.59
C GLY A 137 -10.19 -7.48 1.49
N SER A 138 -10.17 -6.99 0.28
CA SER A 138 -10.38 -7.77 -0.93
C SER A 138 -9.41 -7.36 -2.02
N LEU A 139 -8.71 -8.34 -2.56
CA LEU A 139 -7.72 -8.14 -3.62
C LEU A 139 -8.14 -8.91 -4.87
N THR A 140 -8.25 -8.24 -6.00
CA THR A 140 -8.70 -8.86 -7.25
C THR A 140 -7.94 -8.35 -8.46
N ASN A 141 -7.72 -9.24 -9.43
CA ASN A 141 -7.06 -8.94 -10.69
C ASN A 141 -5.66 -8.31 -10.49
N LEU A 142 -4.83 -9.01 -9.71
CA LEU A 142 -3.45 -8.61 -9.42
C LEU A 142 -2.47 -9.50 -10.20
N CYS A 143 -1.37 -8.89 -10.66
CA CYS A 143 -0.29 -9.57 -11.36
C CYS A 143 1.04 -9.20 -10.71
N PHE A 144 1.73 -10.19 -10.16
CA PHE A 144 3.08 -10.06 -9.63
C PHE A 144 4.07 -10.70 -10.58
N GLN A 145 5.17 -10.02 -10.87
CA GLN A 145 6.21 -10.54 -11.76
C GLN A 145 7.58 -9.97 -11.41
N ASN A 146 8.62 -10.71 -11.78
CA ASN A 146 10.01 -10.31 -11.59
C ASN A 146 10.43 -10.07 -10.13
N PHE A 147 9.81 -10.78 -9.21
CA PHE A 147 10.28 -10.89 -7.82
C PHE A 147 11.28 -12.05 -7.70
N SER A 148 11.93 -12.17 -6.54
CA SER A 148 12.84 -13.30 -6.29
C SER A 148 12.07 -14.62 -6.15
N ASP A 149 12.78 -15.74 -6.33
CA ASP A 149 12.17 -17.08 -6.19
C ASP A 149 11.74 -17.39 -4.73
N ASN A 150 12.16 -16.58 -3.78
CA ASN A 150 11.81 -16.74 -2.37
C ASN A 150 10.70 -15.79 -1.91
N SER A 151 10.28 -14.85 -2.76
CA SER A 151 9.22 -13.92 -2.42
C SER A 151 7.88 -14.62 -2.34
N ASP A 152 7.10 -14.31 -1.32
CA ASP A 152 5.80 -14.94 -1.11
C ASP A 152 4.72 -13.94 -0.64
N VAL A 153 3.61 -14.46 -0.17
CA VAL A 153 2.54 -13.72 0.49
C VAL A 153 2.47 -14.20 1.92
N GLU A 154 2.77 -13.32 2.85
CA GLU A 154 2.80 -13.63 4.27
C GLU A 154 1.47 -13.34 4.97
N LEU A 155 1.13 -14.16 5.96
CA LEU A 155 -0.01 -13.96 6.87
C LEU A 155 0.53 -14.11 8.29
N ASP A 156 1.00 -13.04 8.86
CA ASP A 156 1.90 -13.03 10.01
C ASP A 156 1.29 -13.41 11.35
N ASP A 157 -0.03 -13.37 11.45
CA ASP A 157 -0.69 -13.69 12.70
C ASP A 157 -1.92 -14.58 12.53
N VAL A 158 -2.37 -15.16 13.65
CA VAL A 158 -3.53 -16.06 13.67
C VAL A 158 -4.82 -15.36 13.25
N THR A 159 -5.00 -14.08 13.60
CA THR A 159 -6.22 -13.33 13.28
C THR A 159 -6.30 -13.06 11.79
N THR A 160 -5.20 -12.68 11.17
CA THR A 160 -5.08 -12.51 9.71
C THR A 160 -5.36 -13.82 8.98
N SER A 161 -4.74 -14.92 9.42
CA SER A 161 -4.99 -16.26 8.88
C SER A 161 -6.47 -16.68 9.01
N ASP A 162 -7.12 -16.38 10.13
CA ASP A 162 -8.53 -16.68 10.34
C ASP A 162 -9.44 -15.76 9.50
N ASN A 163 -9.09 -14.49 9.31
CA ASN A 163 -9.77 -13.58 8.41
C ASN A 163 -9.75 -14.12 6.97
N TYR A 164 -8.58 -14.56 6.49
CA TYR A 164 -8.47 -15.20 5.18
C TYR A 164 -9.36 -16.45 5.04
N LYS A 165 -9.31 -17.37 6.00
CA LYS A 165 -10.15 -18.60 5.98
C LYS A 165 -11.65 -18.31 6.00
N ASN A 166 -12.06 -17.20 6.61
CA ASN A 166 -13.45 -16.80 6.75
C ASN A 166 -13.93 -15.86 5.62
N GLY A 167 -13.08 -15.53 4.65
CA GLY A 167 -13.42 -14.64 3.54
C GLY A 167 -13.60 -13.18 3.96
N ILE A 168 -12.86 -12.74 4.97
CA ILE A 168 -12.80 -11.36 5.44
C ILE A 168 -11.59 -10.65 4.82
N LEU A 169 -10.55 -11.43 4.50
CA LEU A 169 -9.39 -11.06 3.70
C LEU A 169 -9.35 -11.90 2.43
#